data_e31919f932417044d0d56ade6624ef33
#
_entry.id   e31919f932417044d0d56ade6624ef33
#
_cell.length_a   1.000
_cell.length_b   1.000
_cell.length_c   1.000
_cell.angle_alpha   90.00
_cell.angle_beta   90.00
_cell.angle_gamma   90.00
#
_symmetry.space_group_name_H-M   'P 1'
#
loop_
_entity.id
_entity.type
_entity.pdbx_description
1 polymer ?
#
loop_
_entity_poly.entity_id
_entity_poly.type
_entity_poly.pdbx_seq_one_letter_code
_entity_poly.pdbx_strand_id
1 'polypeptide(L)'
;MLRRHVDEGNTIRIVTHNDADGVAAGGILSQTVRRLGAPFKTTCEKRVDEKMVRAVAEGRPPLVIFSDMGSGYLDMFKEHLSESDVIVLDHHLPLEVETPNIVHVNPLLHDLDGARGISGAGVSYFFAKAVDETNVDLSPLGVVGALADQQDKGKKKSMLGLNRLIEADAKEAGLLETSVDLIFYGYETRPIARACAYTTVPFIPGLSGREDLCLAFLKEAGIELKNEERWRALRDLTEEEKRTLFSALSNHMIYEGCEPEAVHDLVGTIYTLKGEESWTPLRDGREFASLLNACARMGRPSLGLGICMGDRDEAMKEASETLDGYRRKIGEYLDWVRKGDHIQERERIYTLVTHGDIDERIIGVVASILLSTGILKHHKPIVASAPADEGLIKISARATEAMAKAGLDLGDVMMKAAEPFEGRGGGHDIAAGAFLPEDKREDFLVTVDRLVGEQLGD
;
A
#
# COMPACT_ATOMS: atom_id res chain seq x y z
N MET A 1 29.85 -2.17 -4.06
CA MET A 1 29.65 -2.59 -2.67
C MET A 1 29.09 -4.01 -2.59
N LEU A 2 27.87 -4.34 -3.03
CA LEU A 2 27.28 -5.69 -2.89
C LEU A 2 28.18 -6.82 -3.42
N ARG A 3 28.67 -6.73 -4.67
CA ARG A 3 29.54 -7.77 -5.28
C ARG A 3 30.79 -8.06 -4.44
N ARG A 4 31.42 -7.05 -3.85
CA ARG A 4 32.58 -7.24 -2.96
C ARG A 4 32.22 -8.13 -1.77
N HIS A 5 31.10 -7.87 -1.08
CA HIS A 5 30.66 -8.67 0.07
C HIS A 5 30.27 -10.09 -0.35
N VAL A 6 29.69 -10.27 -1.54
CA VAL A 6 29.41 -11.60 -2.09
C VAL A 6 30.70 -12.38 -2.34
N ASP A 7 31.70 -11.77 -2.97
CA ASP A 7 33.01 -12.39 -3.27
C ASP A 7 33.78 -12.74 -1.99
N GLU A 8 33.59 -11.96 -0.93
CA GLU A 8 34.16 -12.21 0.41
C GLU A 8 33.37 -13.27 1.22
N GLY A 9 32.24 -13.78 0.71
CA GLY A 9 31.40 -14.77 1.40
C GLY A 9 30.64 -14.20 2.60
N ASN A 10 30.43 -12.89 2.68
CA ASN A 10 29.77 -12.21 3.79
C ASN A 10 28.26 -12.48 3.77
N THR A 11 27.68 -12.58 4.99
CA THR A 11 26.22 -12.64 5.13
C THR A 11 25.63 -11.25 4.90
N ILE A 12 24.66 -11.14 4.00
CA ILE A 12 23.97 -9.89 3.67
C ILE A 12 22.74 -9.73 4.58
N ARG A 13 22.68 -8.63 5.33
CA ARG A 13 21.51 -8.27 6.13
C ARG A 13 20.57 -7.41 5.29
N ILE A 14 19.32 -7.84 5.08
CA ILE A 14 18.28 -7.09 4.39
C ILE A 14 17.23 -6.68 5.43
N VAL A 15 16.92 -5.40 5.48
CA VAL A 15 15.88 -4.82 6.34
C VAL A 15 14.93 -4.06 5.42
N THR A 16 13.67 -4.45 5.39
CA THR A 16 12.66 -3.85 4.52
C THR A 16 11.46 -3.38 5.30
N HIS A 17 10.69 -2.45 4.73
CA HIS A 17 9.47 -1.97 5.37
C HIS A 17 8.40 -3.06 5.46
N ASN A 18 7.57 -2.99 6.53
CA ASN A 18 6.50 -3.95 6.79
C ASN A 18 5.16 -3.51 6.19
N ASP A 19 5.15 -3.27 4.88
CA ASP A 19 3.93 -3.16 4.08
C ASP A 19 4.11 -3.92 2.75
N ALA A 20 3.18 -3.81 1.83
CA ALA A 20 3.25 -4.62 0.62
C ALA A 20 4.35 -4.18 -0.34
N ASP A 21 4.67 -2.87 -0.41
CA ASP A 21 5.78 -2.38 -1.23
C ASP A 21 7.12 -2.85 -0.66
N GLY A 22 7.35 -2.66 0.66
CA GLY A 22 8.53 -3.14 1.34
C GLY A 22 8.69 -4.67 1.29
N VAL A 23 7.61 -5.44 1.43
CA VAL A 23 7.65 -6.90 1.30
C VAL A 23 8.04 -7.32 -0.13
N ALA A 24 7.51 -6.65 -1.17
CA ALA A 24 7.89 -6.88 -2.56
C ALA A 24 9.37 -6.50 -2.79
N ALA A 25 9.82 -5.35 -2.28
CA ALA A 25 11.21 -4.91 -2.31
C ALA A 25 12.16 -5.93 -1.66
N GLY A 26 11.80 -6.37 -0.44
CA GLY A 26 12.55 -7.42 0.26
C GLY A 26 12.61 -8.73 -0.50
N GLY A 27 11.52 -9.11 -1.17
CA GLY A 27 11.46 -10.29 -2.04
C GLY A 27 12.41 -10.19 -3.24
N ILE A 28 12.41 -9.05 -3.93
CA ILE A 28 13.33 -8.75 -5.04
C ILE A 28 14.79 -8.86 -4.59
N LEU A 29 15.14 -8.20 -3.50
CA LEU A 29 16.51 -8.22 -2.97
C LEU A 29 16.93 -9.60 -2.48
N SER A 30 16.04 -10.31 -1.78
CA SER A 30 16.33 -11.67 -1.30
C SER A 30 16.58 -12.65 -2.47
N GLN A 31 15.79 -12.54 -3.54
CA GLN A 31 16.02 -13.32 -4.74
C GLN A 31 17.34 -12.95 -5.43
N THR A 32 17.65 -11.66 -5.54
CA THR A 32 18.89 -11.16 -6.12
C THR A 32 20.11 -11.69 -5.38
N VAL A 33 20.13 -11.59 -4.05
CA VAL A 33 21.24 -12.07 -3.21
C VAL A 33 21.34 -13.60 -3.25
N ARG A 34 20.20 -14.31 -3.24
CA ARG A 34 20.18 -15.77 -3.41
C ARG A 34 20.79 -16.22 -4.73
N ARG A 35 20.51 -15.54 -5.84
CA ARG A 35 21.07 -15.83 -7.18
C ARG A 35 22.57 -15.59 -7.25
N LEU A 36 23.07 -14.63 -6.48
CA LEU A 36 24.52 -14.41 -6.33
C LEU A 36 25.21 -15.46 -5.45
N GLY A 37 24.46 -16.38 -4.83
CA GLY A 37 25.01 -17.45 -3.98
C GLY A 37 25.45 -16.98 -2.58
N ALA A 38 25.12 -15.76 -2.17
CA ALA A 38 25.50 -15.24 -0.85
C ALA A 38 24.47 -15.63 0.23
N PRO A 39 24.92 -15.93 1.46
CA PRO A 39 24.03 -16.10 2.60
C PRO A 39 23.37 -14.75 2.95
N PHE A 40 22.09 -14.77 3.34
CA PHE A 40 21.37 -13.57 3.71
C PHE A 40 20.36 -13.81 4.81
N LYS A 41 19.97 -12.71 5.47
CA LYS A 41 18.87 -12.68 6.44
C LYS A 41 17.99 -11.46 6.15
N THR A 42 16.71 -11.67 5.84
CA THR A 42 15.73 -10.62 5.59
C THR A 42 14.78 -10.48 6.77
N THR A 43 14.49 -9.24 7.18
CA THR A 43 13.43 -8.91 8.15
C THR A 43 12.59 -7.75 7.63
N CYS A 44 11.31 -7.77 7.99
CA CYS A 44 10.38 -6.69 7.71
C CYS A 44 10.12 -5.91 9.00
N GLU A 45 10.37 -4.60 8.97
CA GLU A 45 10.29 -3.72 10.14
C GLU A 45 9.20 -2.67 9.95
N LYS A 46 8.49 -2.32 11.03
CA LYS A 46 7.38 -1.35 10.96
C LYS A 46 7.85 0.09 10.76
N ARG A 47 9.02 0.42 11.27
CA ARG A 47 9.61 1.76 11.26
C ARG A 47 11.11 1.69 11.51
N VAL A 48 11.82 2.73 11.13
CA VAL A 48 13.20 2.95 11.57
C VAL A 48 13.16 3.70 12.90
N ASP A 49 13.74 3.10 13.93
CA ASP A 49 13.99 3.73 15.21
C ASP A 49 15.34 3.24 15.79
N GLU A 50 15.82 3.91 16.81
CA GLU A 50 17.13 3.63 17.41
C GLU A 50 17.21 2.18 17.92
N LYS A 51 16.14 1.65 18.52
CA LYS A 51 16.06 0.27 19.02
C LYS A 51 16.27 -0.74 17.89
N MET A 52 15.59 -0.54 16.76
CA MET A 52 15.72 -1.41 15.59
C MET A 52 17.13 -1.33 15.00
N VAL A 53 17.67 -0.11 14.82
CA VAL A 53 19.01 0.08 14.23
C VAL A 53 20.09 -0.53 15.14
N ARG A 54 20.00 -0.36 16.45
CA ARG A 54 20.90 -1.00 17.42
C ARG A 54 20.80 -2.53 17.38
N ALA A 55 19.60 -3.09 17.27
CA ALA A 55 19.41 -4.54 17.14
C ALA A 55 20.02 -5.10 15.84
N VAL A 56 20.01 -4.32 14.76
CA VAL A 56 20.71 -4.68 13.51
C VAL A 56 22.23 -4.62 13.72
N ALA A 57 22.72 -3.57 14.39
CA ALA A 57 24.16 -3.35 14.66
C ALA A 57 24.75 -4.42 15.60
N GLU A 58 23.99 -4.92 16.59
CA GLU A 58 24.43 -5.99 17.49
C GLU A 58 24.89 -7.26 16.76
N GLY A 59 24.26 -7.54 15.61
CA GLY A 59 24.64 -8.65 14.73
C GLY A 59 25.95 -8.44 13.97
N ARG A 60 26.55 -7.25 14.02
CA ARG A 60 27.76 -6.83 13.28
C ARG A 60 27.76 -7.28 11.81
N PRO A 61 26.67 -7.01 11.06
CA PRO A 61 26.61 -7.43 9.67
C PRO A 61 27.64 -6.65 8.84
N PRO A 62 28.44 -7.32 8.00
CA PRO A 62 29.40 -6.62 7.12
C PRO A 62 28.69 -5.69 6.12
N LEU A 63 27.50 -6.08 5.65
CA LEU A 63 26.64 -5.29 4.76
C LEU A 63 25.19 -5.33 5.24
N VAL A 64 24.58 -4.14 5.34
CA VAL A 64 23.13 -3.98 5.55
C VAL A 64 22.51 -3.32 4.32
N ILE A 65 21.40 -3.85 3.82
CA ILE A 65 20.59 -3.24 2.78
C ILE A 65 19.24 -2.86 3.41
N PHE A 66 18.95 -1.57 3.47
CA PHE A 66 17.61 -1.07 3.79
C PHE A 66 16.83 -0.86 2.50
N SER A 67 15.59 -1.31 2.44
CA SER A 67 14.73 -1.07 1.28
C SER A 67 13.35 -0.58 1.68
N ASP A 68 12.82 0.36 0.90
CA ASP A 68 11.55 1.03 1.13
C ASP A 68 11.49 1.73 2.52
N MET A 69 12.64 2.07 3.04
CA MET A 69 12.84 2.80 4.28
C MET A 69 14.30 3.22 4.44
N GLY A 70 14.55 4.22 5.26
CA GLY A 70 15.90 4.56 5.70
C GLY A 70 16.40 5.92 5.23
N SER A 71 15.87 6.48 4.14
CA SER A 71 16.31 7.76 3.58
C SER A 71 16.30 8.93 4.58
N GLY A 72 15.31 8.98 5.46
CA GLY A 72 15.18 10.02 6.50
C GLY A 72 15.98 9.75 7.78
N TYR A 73 16.85 8.71 7.82
CA TYR A 73 17.50 8.24 9.04
C TYR A 73 19.00 7.98 8.87
N LEU A 74 19.62 8.60 7.87
CA LEU A 74 21.05 8.35 7.56
C LEU A 74 21.99 8.79 8.68
N ASP A 75 21.61 9.78 9.47
CA ASP A 75 22.32 10.21 10.69
C ASP A 75 22.38 9.09 11.73
N MET A 76 21.27 8.42 11.97
CA MET A 76 21.18 7.28 12.88
C MET A 76 22.01 6.08 12.37
N PHE A 77 21.99 5.83 11.05
CA PHE A 77 22.85 4.79 10.46
C PHE A 77 24.32 5.12 10.58
N LYS A 78 24.71 6.38 10.39
CA LYS A 78 26.08 6.87 10.62
C LYS A 78 26.53 6.63 12.04
N GLU A 79 25.66 6.86 13.03
CA GLU A 79 25.98 6.69 14.44
C GLU A 79 26.13 5.21 14.83
N HIS A 80 25.17 4.37 14.45
CA HIS A 80 25.06 3.01 14.97
C HIS A 80 25.58 1.91 14.03
N LEU A 81 25.76 2.18 12.73
CA LEU A 81 26.22 1.23 11.71
C LEU A 81 27.57 1.63 11.10
N SER A 82 28.41 2.39 11.83
CA SER A 82 29.70 2.87 11.36
C SER A 82 30.70 1.76 11.01
N GLU A 83 30.54 0.56 11.54
CA GLU A 83 31.38 -0.63 11.25
C GLU A 83 30.82 -1.48 10.10
N SER A 84 29.63 -1.14 9.57
CA SER A 84 28.98 -1.84 8.47
C SER A 84 28.99 -0.99 7.21
N ASP A 85 29.08 -1.63 6.04
CA ASP A 85 28.65 -0.99 4.81
C ASP A 85 27.13 -0.97 4.76
N VAL A 86 26.53 0.10 4.26
CA VAL A 86 25.09 0.27 4.18
C VAL A 86 24.67 0.65 2.76
N ILE A 87 23.63 0.00 2.26
CA ILE A 87 22.94 0.40 1.03
C ILE A 87 21.50 0.77 1.42
N VAL A 88 21.05 1.96 1.03
CA VAL A 88 19.67 2.42 1.22
C VAL A 88 19.01 2.55 -0.15
N LEU A 89 17.96 1.77 -0.38
CA LEU A 89 17.16 1.73 -1.61
C LEU A 89 15.74 2.19 -1.25
N ASP A 90 15.46 3.49 -1.44
CA ASP A 90 14.25 4.09 -0.88
C ASP A 90 13.72 5.19 -1.80
N HIS A 91 12.47 5.59 -1.63
CA HIS A 91 11.80 6.63 -2.40
C HIS A 91 11.17 7.73 -1.51
N HIS A 92 11.29 7.59 -0.20
CA HIS A 92 10.82 8.57 0.78
C HIS A 92 11.77 9.77 0.87
N LEU A 93 11.30 10.85 1.53
CA LEU A 93 12.05 12.09 1.68
C LEU A 93 13.45 11.84 2.27
N PRO A 94 14.53 12.20 1.55
CA PRO A 94 15.88 11.93 1.99
C PRO A 94 16.39 12.96 3.00
N LEU A 95 17.18 12.48 3.97
CA LEU A 95 18.06 13.32 4.77
C LEU A 95 19.42 13.41 4.06
N GLU A 96 19.93 14.61 3.87
CA GLU A 96 21.24 14.81 3.27
C GLU A 96 22.34 14.65 4.36
N VAL A 97 23.00 13.50 4.34
CA VAL A 97 24.14 13.21 5.21
C VAL A 97 25.24 12.54 4.40
N GLU A 98 26.42 13.16 4.38
CA GLU A 98 27.59 12.52 3.78
C GLU A 98 28.17 11.46 4.72
N THR A 99 28.28 10.24 4.23
CA THR A 99 28.84 9.10 4.95
C THR A 99 29.59 8.19 3.98
N PRO A 100 30.86 7.88 4.21
CA PRO A 100 31.67 7.12 3.25
C PRO A 100 31.25 5.64 3.14
N ASN A 101 30.58 5.10 4.15
CA ASN A 101 30.13 3.69 4.20
C ASN A 101 28.67 3.51 3.78
N ILE A 102 27.94 4.57 3.42
CA ILE A 102 26.54 4.51 2.99
C ILE A 102 26.42 4.81 1.49
N VAL A 103 25.82 3.89 0.75
CA VAL A 103 25.37 4.14 -0.62
C VAL A 103 23.87 4.38 -0.57
N HIS A 104 23.45 5.59 -0.95
CA HIS A 104 22.05 6.00 -0.93
C HIS A 104 21.54 6.12 -2.37
N VAL A 105 20.54 5.28 -2.70
CA VAL A 105 19.83 5.29 -3.98
C VAL A 105 18.40 5.76 -3.74
N ASN A 106 18.12 6.99 -4.14
CA ASN A 106 16.81 7.59 -3.94
C ASN A 106 16.48 8.48 -5.16
N PRO A 107 15.29 8.33 -5.78
CA PRO A 107 14.88 9.11 -6.95
C PRO A 107 14.85 10.61 -6.68
N LEU A 108 14.48 11.04 -5.47
CA LEU A 108 14.39 12.46 -5.10
C LEU A 108 15.75 13.18 -5.15
N LEU A 109 16.86 12.46 -5.01
CA LEU A 109 18.22 13.01 -5.18
C LEU A 109 18.55 13.32 -6.64
N HIS A 110 17.68 12.96 -7.57
CA HIS A 110 17.83 13.14 -9.02
C HIS A 110 16.63 13.84 -9.65
N ASP A 111 15.88 14.64 -8.87
CA ASP A 111 14.69 15.37 -9.32
C ASP A 111 13.59 14.46 -9.92
N LEU A 112 13.52 13.20 -9.49
CA LEU A 112 12.51 12.23 -9.90
C LEU A 112 11.44 12.08 -8.82
N ASP A 113 10.18 11.97 -9.23
CA ASP A 113 9.03 11.86 -8.31
C ASP A 113 8.98 10.47 -7.63
N GLY A 114 9.36 10.42 -6.35
CA GLY A 114 9.29 9.22 -5.53
C GLY A 114 7.87 8.85 -5.07
N ALA A 115 6.94 9.81 -5.04
CA ALA A 115 5.58 9.57 -4.55
C ALA A 115 4.63 8.97 -5.60
N ARG A 116 4.89 9.21 -6.90
CA ARG A 116 4.00 8.79 -7.99
C ARG A 116 4.72 8.05 -9.12
N GLY A 117 6.03 8.18 -9.20
CA GLY A 117 6.85 7.73 -10.34
C GLY A 117 7.64 6.46 -10.11
N ILE A 118 7.93 6.11 -8.86
CA ILE A 118 8.65 4.88 -8.50
C ILE A 118 8.43 4.55 -7.02
N SER A 119 8.18 3.28 -6.73
CA SER A 119 8.03 2.72 -5.39
C SER A 119 9.34 2.13 -4.84
N GLY A 120 9.40 1.77 -3.56
CA GLY A 120 10.55 1.11 -2.95
C GLY A 120 10.90 -0.23 -3.63
N ALA A 121 9.90 -1.02 -4.02
CA ALA A 121 10.09 -2.21 -4.85
C ALA A 121 10.62 -1.87 -6.24
N GLY A 122 10.20 -0.74 -6.81
CA GLY A 122 10.71 -0.24 -8.08
C GLY A 122 12.19 0.13 -8.00
N VAL A 123 12.62 0.84 -6.95
CA VAL A 123 14.04 1.15 -6.70
C VAL A 123 14.83 -0.14 -6.52
N SER A 124 14.31 -1.09 -5.73
CA SER A 124 14.92 -2.40 -5.51
C SER A 124 15.04 -3.23 -6.80
N TYR A 125 14.04 -3.14 -7.69
CA TYR A 125 14.06 -3.79 -9.00
C TYR A 125 15.17 -3.22 -9.90
N PHE A 126 15.28 -1.89 -10.03
CA PHE A 126 16.35 -1.30 -10.84
C PHE A 126 17.73 -1.64 -10.28
N PHE A 127 17.88 -1.67 -8.95
CA PHE A 127 19.10 -2.15 -8.33
C PHE A 127 19.38 -3.61 -8.71
N ALA A 128 18.39 -4.49 -8.60
CA ALA A 128 18.53 -5.91 -8.96
C ALA A 128 18.91 -6.09 -10.43
N LYS A 129 18.26 -5.36 -11.34
CA LYS A 129 18.55 -5.38 -12.79
C LYS A 129 19.97 -4.85 -13.08
N ALA A 130 20.43 -3.82 -12.37
CA ALA A 130 21.81 -3.31 -12.50
C ALA A 130 22.86 -4.29 -11.96
N VAL A 131 22.50 -5.12 -10.98
CA VAL A 131 23.37 -6.19 -10.48
C VAL A 131 23.49 -7.31 -11.52
N ASP A 132 22.37 -7.72 -12.11
CA ASP A 132 22.31 -8.75 -13.17
C ASP A 132 21.05 -8.53 -14.01
N GLU A 133 21.22 -8.36 -15.33
CA GLU A 133 20.08 -8.12 -16.25
C GLU A 133 19.09 -9.29 -16.30
N THR A 134 19.49 -10.49 -15.93
CA THR A 134 18.58 -11.65 -15.84
C THR A 134 17.51 -11.46 -14.78
N ASN A 135 17.71 -10.56 -13.81
CA ASN A 135 16.72 -10.17 -12.80
C ASN A 135 15.50 -9.41 -13.37
N VAL A 136 15.43 -9.23 -14.70
CA VAL A 136 14.24 -8.69 -15.37
C VAL A 136 12.97 -9.47 -15.02
N ASP A 137 13.08 -10.75 -14.69
CA ASP A 137 11.98 -11.61 -14.27
C ASP A 137 11.38 -11.23 -12.90
N LEU A 138 12.03 -10.34 -12.13
CA LEU A 138 11.53 -9.75 -10.90
C LEU A 138 10.68 -8.48 -11.15
N SER A 139 10.61 -7.99 -12.39
CA SER A 139 9.80 -6.82 -12.75
C SER A 139 8.32 -6.90 -12.33
N PRO A 140 7.62 -8.07 -12.37
CA PRO A 140 6.26 -8.17 -11.87
C PRO A 140 6.13 -7.78 -10.39
N LEU A 141 7.12 -8.08 -9.53
CA LEU A 141 7.11 -7.66 -8.13
C LEU A 141 7.29 -6.14 -7.99
N GLY A 142 8.08 -5.50 -8.87
CA GLY A 142 8.18 -4.04 -8.93
C GLY A 142 6.85 -3.38 -9.30
N VAL A 143 6.09 -3.99 -10.24
CA VAL A 143 4.73 -3.54 -10.57
C VAL A 143 3.77 -3.73 -9.38
N VAL A 144 3.84 -4.87 -8.69
CA VAL A 144 3.01 -5.14 -7.49
C VAL A 144 3.29 -4.13 -6.39
N GLY A 145 4.57 -3.80 -6.13
CA GLY A 145 4.95 -2.77 -5.15
C GLY A 145 4.38 -1.40 -5.52
N ALA A 146 4.52 -0.98 -6.78
CA ALA A 146 3.94 0.29 -7.24
C ALA A 146 2.41 0.34 -7.09
N LEU A 147 1.70 -0.78 -7.32
CA LEU A 147 0.26 -0.88 -7.07
C LEU A 147 -0.07 -0.86 -5.57
N ALA A 148 0.77 -1.47 -4.74
CA ALA A 148 0.62 -1.45 -3.29
C ALA A 148 0.72 -0.03 -2.71
N ASP A 149 1.63 0.75 -3.26
CA ASP A 149 1.85 2.17 -2.92
C ASP A 149 0.93 3.14 -3.69
N GLN A 150 -0.08 2.60 -4.38
CA GLN A 150 -1.10 3.35 -5.13
C GLN A 150 -0.51 4.33 -6.16
N GLN A 151 0.61 3.97 -6.80
CA GLN A 151 1.30 4.80 -7.78
C GLN A 151 0.75 4.66 -9.22
N ASP A 152 -0.40 4.02 -9.39
CA ASP A 152 -1.16 3.94 -10.64
C ASP A 152 -2.01 5.21 -10.89
N LYS A 153 -1.37 6.39 -10.79
CA LYS A 153 -2.01 7.72 -10.87
C LYS A 153 -2.14 8.27 -12.28
N GLY A 154 -1.74 7.51 -13.29
CA GLY A 154 -1.88 7.88 -14.69
C GLY A 154 -3.31 7.75 -15.20
N LYS A 155 -3.54 8.17 -16.47
CA LYS A 155 -4.85 8.04 -17.12
C LYS A 155 -5.32 6.58 -17.10
N LYS A 156 -6.55 6.36 -16.67
CA LYS A 156 -7.14 5.02 -16.49
C LYS A 156 -6.32 4.14 -15.54
N LYS A 157 -5.84 4.70 -14.45
CA LYS A 157 -5.05 3.99 -13.45
C LYS A 157 -3.83 3.27 -14.06
N SER A 158 -3.13 3.95 -14.99
CA SER A 158 -1.86 3.47 -15.55
C SER A 158 -0.68 3.94 -14.71
N MET A 159 0.46 3.26 -14.86
CA MET A 159 1.71 3.64 -14.21
C MET A 159 2.24 4.99 -14.76
N LEU A 160 3.03 5.69 -13.94
CA LEU A 160 3.74 6.93 -14.27
C LEU A 160 5.26 6.76 -14.04
N GLY A 161 6.03 7.75 -14.49
CA GLY A 161 7.46 7.84 -14.23
C GLY A 161 8.24 6.57 -14.57
N LEU A 162 9.12 6.18 -13.67
CA LEU A 162 9.97 4.99 -13.79
C LEU A 162 9.18 3.68 -13.65
N ASN A 163 8.03 3.67 -12.96
CA ASN A 163 7.17 2.49 -12.92
C ASN A 163 6.71 2.03 -14.30
N ARG A 164 6.59 2.95 -15.29
CA ARG A 164 6.30 2.60 -16.68
C ARG A 164 7.42 1.80 -17.35
N LEU A 165 8.67 2.05 -16.97
CA LEU A 165 9.81 1.28 -17.47
C LEU A 165 9.80 -0.13 -16.89
N ILE A 166 9.45 -0.28 -15.61
CA ILE A 166 9.29 -1.59 -14.97
C ILE A 166 8.16 -2.38 -15.64
N GLU A 167 7.02 -1.71 -15.89
CA GLU A 167 5.89 -2.29 -16.64
C GLU A 167 6.32 -2.72 -18.05
N ALA A 168 7.12 -1.90 -18.75
CA ALA A 168 7.62 -2.21 -20.09
C ALA A 168 8.55 -3.43 -20.06
N ASP A 169 9.50 -3.49 -19.12
CA ASP A 169 10.38 -4.64 -18.90
C ASP A 169 9.59 -5.93 -18.67
N ALA A 170 8.56 -5.87 -17.81
CA ALA A 170 7.71 -7.02 -17.51
C ALA A 170 6.90 -7.51 -18.73
N LYS A 171 6.43 -6.57 -19.56
CA LYS A 171 5.72 -6.89 -20.82
C LYS A 171 6.64 -7.46 -21.86
N GLU A 172 7.82 -6.89 -22.06
CA GLU A 172 8.82 -7.35 -23.03
C GLU A 172 9.31 -8.74 -22.67
N ALA A 173 9.48 -9.02 -21.38
CA ALA A 173 9.79 -10.35 -20.88
C ALA A 173 8.62 -11.36 -20.96
N GLY A 174 7.42 -10.92 -21.39
CA GLY A 174 6.23 -11.78 -21.48
C GLY A 174 5.61 -12.15 -20.14
N LEU A 175 5.96 -11.48 -19.06
CA LEU A 175 5.55 -11.76 -17.69
C LEU A 175 4.30 -10.98 -17.25
N LEU A 176 4.00 -9.89 -17.94
CA LEU A 176 2.87 -9.00 -17.64
C LEU A 176 2.04 -8.75 -18.90
N GLU A 177 0.74 -8.71 -18.73
CA GLU A 177 -0.21 -8.21 -19.71
C GLU A 177 -1.04 -7.12 -19.06
N THR A 178 -1.41 -6.07 -19.83
CA THR A 178 -2.31 -5.04 -19.35
C THR A 178 -3.48 -4.89 -20.29
N SER A 179 -4.66 -4.71 -19.71
CA SER A 179 -5.90 -4.39 -20.44
C SER A 179 -6.62 -3.25 -19.72
N VAL A 180 -7.51 -2.57 -20.44
CA VAL A 180 -8.39 -1.57 -19.83
C VAL A 180 -9.75 -2.22 -19.62
N ASP A 181 -10.19 -2.30 -18.35
CA ASP A 181 -11.40 -2.99 -17.96
C ASP A 181 -12.04 -2.35 -16.71
N LEU A 182 -13.17 -2.89 -16.25
CA LEU A 182 -13.77 -2.53 -14.96
C LEU A 182 -12.81 -2.86 -13.81
N ILE A 183 -12.53 -1.85 -12.96
CA ILE A 183 -11.61 -2.03 -11.83
C ILE A 183 -12.39 -2.33 -10.56
N PHE A 184 -12.82 -3.55 -10.40
CA PHE A 184 -13.45 -3.97 -9.16
C PHE A 184 -12.44 -4.72 -8.28
N TYR A 185 -12.58 -4.52 -6.98
CA TYR A 185 -11.75 -5.23 -6.02
C TYR A 185 -12.06 -6.73 -6.03
N GLY A 186 -11.12 -7.53 -6.50
CA GLY A 186 -11.27 -8.98 -6.69
C GLY A 186 -11.69 -9.34 -8.12
N TYR A 187 -11.13 -8.64 -9.10
CA TYR A 187 -11.34 -8.87 -10.53
C TYR A 187 -11.12 -10.33 -10.93
N GLU A 188 -10.07 -10.95 -10.40
CA GLU A 188 -9.64 -12.32 -10.72
C GLU A 188 -10.38 -13.39 -9.90
N THR A 189 -10.60 -13.14 -8.60
CA THR A 189 -10.97 -14.23 -7.68
C THR A 189 -12.36 -14.14 -7.07
N ARG A 190 -13.02 -12.95 -7.14
CA ARG A 190 -14.28 -12.76 -6.41
C ARG A 190 -15.54 -12.91 -7.26
N PRO A 191 -16.62 -13.49 -6.72
CA PRO A 191 -17.94 -13.37 -7.31
C PRO A 191 -18.28 -11.91 -7.65
N ILE A 192 -18.83 -11.65 -8.85
CA ILE A 192 -19.06 -10.30 -9.38
C ILE A 192 -19.84 -9.42 -8.41
N ALA A 193 -20.91 -9.96 -7.78
CA ALA A 193 -21.71 -9.20 -6.82
C ALA A 193 -20.90 -8.76 -5.61
N ARG A 194 -20.01 -9.64 -5.12
CA ARG A 194 -19.11 -9.35 -4.03
C ARG A 194 -18.02 -8.37 -4.45
N ALA A 195 -17.47 -8.52 -5.65
CA ALA A 195 -16.50 -7.57 -6.19
C ALA A 195 -17.10 -6.16 -6.30
N CYS A 196 -18.33 -6.03 -6.81
CA CYS A 196 -19.07 -4.78 -6.88
C CYS A 196 -19.29 -4.17 -5.47
N ALA A 197 -19.79 -4.96 -4.53
CA ALA A 197 -20.07 -4.49 -3.16
C ALA A 197 -18.82 -4.03 -2.40
N TYR A 198 -17.67 -4.68 -2.63
CA TYR A 198 -16.43 -4.33 -1.94
C TYR A 198 -15.60 -3.26 -2.67
N THR A 199 -16.03 -2.82 -3.86
CA THR A 199 -15.42 -1.70 -4.55
C THR A 199 -15.90 -0.40 -3.91
N THR A 200 -14.95 0.38 -3.41
CA THR A 200 -15.17 1.67 -2.73
C THR A 200 -14.55 2.85 -3.46
N VAL A 201 -13.76 2.56 -4.48
CA VAL A 201 -13.17 3.57 -5.38
C VAL A 201 -13.34 3.06 -6.82
N PRO A 202 -14.31 3.66 -7.56
CA PRO A 202 -15.28 4.67 -7.12
C PRO A 202 -16.33 4.08 -6.16
N PHE A 203 -16.85 4.92 -5.27
CA PHE A 203 -18.01 4.55 -4.47
C PHE A 203 -19.26 4.52 -5.37
N ILE A 204 -20.01 3.43 -5.35
CA ILE A 204 -21.23 3.25 -6.12
C ILE A 204 -22.42 3.38 -5.17
N PRO A 205 -23.15 4.53 -5.17
CA PRO A 205 -24.24 4.76 -4.22
C PRO A 205 -25.24 3.61 -4.22
N GLY A 206 -25.68 3.20 -3.03
CA GLY A 206 -26.65 2.10 -2.87
C GLY A 206 -26.10 0.69 -3.12
N LEU A 207 -24.94 0.53 -3.79
CA LEU A 207 -24.35 -0.77 -4.10
C LEU A 207 -23.09 -1.05 -3.28
N SER A 208 -22.18 -0.08 -3.13
CA SER A 208 -20.98 -0.26 -2.31
C SER A 208 -21.34 -0.61 -0.86
N GLY A 209 -20.81 -1.72 -0.37
CA GLY A 209 -21.10 -2.28 0.96
C GLY A 209 -22.36 -3.14 1.05
N ARG A 210 -23.11 -3.35 -0.04
CA ARG A 210 -24.40 -4.04 -0.07
C ARG A 210 -24.44 -5.18 -1.09
N GLU A 211 -23.90 -6.35 -0.71
CA GLU A 211 -23.85 -7.53 -1.60
C GLU A 211 -25.26 -7.97 -2.07
N ASP A 212 -26.25 -7.85 -1.20
CA ASP A 212 -27.66 -8.15 -1.51
C ASP A 212 -28.21 -7.27 -2.65
N LEU A 213 -27.93 -5.97 -2.61
CA LEU A 213 -28.37 -5.03 -3.63
C LEU A 213 -27.55 -5.19 -4.91
N CYS A 214 -26.27 -5.49 -4.83
CA CYS A 214 -25.44 -5.83 -6.00
C CYS A 214 -25.97 -7.08 -6.72
N LEU A 215 -26.40 -8.12 -5.99
CA LEU A 215 -26.99 -9.31 -6.56
C LEU A 215 -28.30 -9.00 -7.34
N ALA A 216 -29.17 -8.15 -6.78
CA ALA A 216 -30.39 -7.71 -7.44
C ALA A 216 -30.08 -6.88 -8.68
N PHE A 217 -29.21 -5.88 -8.56
CA PHE A 217 -28.78 -5.01 -9.64
C PHE A 217 -28.18 -5.77 -10.83
N LEU A 218 -27.27 -6.70 -10.58
CA LEU A 218 -26.63 -7.51 -11.63
C LEU A 218 -27.64 -8.41 -12.37
N LYS A 219 -28.61 -8.96 -11.66
CA LYS A 219 -29.70 -9.74 -12.28
C LYS A 219 -30.57 -8.86 -13.17
N GLU A 220 -30.93 -7.66 -12.70
CA GLU A 220 -31.71 -6.69 -13.48
C GLU A 220 -30.94 -6.23 -14.72
N ALA A 221 -29.62 -6.05 -14.62
CA ALA A 221 -28.74 -5.77 -15.74
C ALA A 221 -28.57 -6.96 -16.72
N GLY A 222 -29.13 -8.12 -16.44
CA GLY A 222 -29.03 -9.31 -17.29
C GLY A 222 -27.68 -10.02 -17.22
N ILE A 223 -26.90 -9.80 -16.16
CA ILE A 223 -25.59 -10.45 -15.99
C ILE A 223 -25.77 -11.80 -15.31
N GLU A 224 -25.35 -12.87 -15.96
CA GLU A 224 -25.32 -14.19 -15.37
C GLU A 224 -24.26 -14.30 -14.28
N LEU A 225 -24.69 -14.68 -13.07
CA LEU A 225 -23.82 -14.70 -11.89
C LEU A 225 -23.08 -16.02 -11.70
N LYS A 226 -23.52 -17.08 -12.35
CA LYS A 226 -22.95 -18.42 -12.27
C LYS A 226 -22.69 -18.99 -13.65
N ASN A 227 -21.63 -19.79 -13.75
CA ASN A 227 -21.38 -20.68 -14.84
C ASN A 227 -21.42 -22.10 -14.29
N GLU A 228 -22.45 -22.86 -14.65
CA GLU A 228 -22.78 -24.14 -14.03
C GLU A 228 -22.95 -24.00 -12.50
N GLU A 229 -22.04 -24.57 -11.70
CA GLU A 229 -22.09 -24.49 -10.23
C GLU A 229 -21.20 -23.37 -9.66
N ARG A 230 -20.30 -22.79 -10.46
CA ARG A 230 -19.33 -21.83 -10.01
C ARG A 230 -19.83 -20.39 -10.15
N TRP A 231 -19.61 -19.57 -9.11
CA TRP A 231 -19.77 -18.13 -9.20
C TRP A 231 -18.75 -17.50 -10.16
N ARG A 232 -19.21 -16.65 -11.05
CA ARG A 232 -18.38 -15.92 -12.00
C ARG A 232 -17.71 -14.73 -11.34
N ALA A 233 -16.45 -14.50 -11.69
CA ALA A 233 -15.71 -13.28 -11.42
C ALA A 233 -15.77 -12.33 -12.64
N LEU A 234 -15.31 -11.09 -12.48
CA LEU A 234 -15.30 -10.13 -13.60
C LEU A 234 -14.49 -10.65 -14.80
N ARG A 235 -13.39 -11.32 -14.56
CA ARG A 235 -12.58 -11.93 -15.61
C ARG A 235 -13.34 -12.90 -16.52
N ASP A 236 -14.45 -13.46 -16.05
CA ASP A 236 -15.26 -14.44 -16.79
C ASP A 236 -16.30 -13.79 -17.69
N LEU A 237 -16.50 -12.49 -17.57
CA LEU A 237 -17.44 -11.77 -18.42
C LEU A 237 -16.89 -11.61 -19.82
N THR A 238 -17.77 -11.80 -20.80
CA THR A 238 -17.50 -11.42 -22.18
C THR A 238 -17.41 -9.91 -22.32
N GLU A 239 -16.80 -9.41 -23.39
CA GLU A 239 -16.72 -7.98 -23.67
C GLU A 239 -18.12 -7.31 -23.80
N GLU A 240 -19.12 -8.06 -24.26
CA GLU A 240 -20.51 -7.60 -24.35
C GLU A 240 -21.13 -7.45 -22.97
N GLU A 241 -20.95 -8.46 -22.09
CA GLU A 241 -21.42 -8.40 -20.70
C GLU A 241 -20.73 -7.29 -19.91
N LYS A 242 -19.43 -7.07 -20.09
CA LYS A 242 -18.70 -5.96 -19.48
C LYS A 242 -19.23 -4.60 -19.91
N ARG A 243 -19.54 -4.42 -21.20
CA ARG A 243 -20.15 -3.20 -21.71
C ARG A 243 -21.56 -2.98 -21.14
N THR A 244 -22.33 -4.05 -21.03
CA THR A 244 -23.67 -4.03 -20.42
C THR A 244 -23.58 -3.62 -18.95
N LEU A 245 -22.67 -4.24 -18.20
CA LEU A 245 -22.44 -3.92 -16.80
C LEU A 245 -21.95 -2.47 -16.60
N PHE A 246 -20.97 -2.03 -17.42
CA PHE A 246 -20.50 -0.65 -17.38
C PHE A 246 -21.63 0.35 -17.65
N SER A 247 -22.46 0.09 -18.68
CA SER A 247 -23.58 0.97 -19.01
C SER A 247 -24.62 1.03 -17.89
N ALA A 248 -24.96 -0.11 -17.28
CA ALA A 248 -25.89 -0.18 -16.17
C ALA A 248 -25.38 0.59 -14.95
N LEU A 249 -24.10 0.39 -14.58
CA LEU A 249 -23.46 1.11 -13.46
C LEU A 249 -23.35 2.60 -13.72
N SER A 250 -22.95 3.00 -14.95
CA SER A 250 -22.86 4.42 -15.33
C SER A 250 -24.21 5.12 -15.21
N ASN A 251 -25.29 4.49 -15.76
CA ASN A 251 -26.63 5.03 -15.64
C ASN A 251 -27.10 5.14 -14.18
N HIS A 252 -26.82 4.12 -13.38
CA HIS A 252 -27.14 4.13 -11.96
C HIS A 252 -26.42 5.27 -11.22
N MET A 253 -25.10 5.41 -11.41
CA MET A 253 -24.30 6.46 -10.77
C MET A 253 -24.75 7.87 -11.20
N ILE A 254 -25.04 8.07 -12.49
CA ILE A 254 -25.56 9.36 -12.99
C ILE A 254 -26.94 9.66 -12.37
N TYR A 255 -27.81 8.66 -12.28
CA TYR A 255 -29.13 8.81 -11.65
C TYR A 255 -29.03 9.19 -10.16
N GLU A 256 -28.05 8.61 -9.45
CA GLU A 256 -27.73 8.93 -8.04
C GLU A 256 -26.94 10.25 -7.88
N GLY A 257 -26.69 10.98 -8.96
CA GLY A 257 -26.04 12.30 -8.92
C GLY A 257 -24.52 12.28 -8.78
N CYS A 258 -23.86 11.18 -9.14
CA CYS A 258 -22.40 11.14 -9.16
C CYS A 258 -21.84 12.02 -10.29
N GLU A 259 -20.68 12.63 -10.00
CA GLU A 259 -19.92 13.39 -11.01
C GLU A 259 -19.37 12.47 -12.11
N PRO A 260 -19.20 12.98 -13.36
CA PRO A 260 -18.70 12.19 -14.49
C PRO A 260 -17.35 11.52 -14.22
N GLU A 261 -16.49 12.16 -13.44
CA GLU A 261 -15.17 11.65 -13.04
C GLU A 261 -15.29 10.34 -12.25
N ALA A 262 -16.24 10.24 -11.33
CA ALA A 262 -16.49 9.03 -10.55
C ALA A 262 -16.96 7.87 -11.45
N VAL A 263 -17.73 8.16 -12.51
CA VAL A 263 -18.12 7.15 -13.50
C VAL A 263 -16.92 6.68 -14.33
N HIS A 264 -16.02 7.60 -14.68
CA HIS A 264 -14.78 7.25 -15.39
C HIS A 264 -13.85 6.38 -14.55
N ASP A 265 -13.89 6.52 -13.23
CA ASP A 265 -13.09 5.72 -12.30
C ASP A 265 -13.56 4.25 -12.17
N LEU A 266 -14.70 3.88 -12.77
CA LEU A 266 -15.10 2.47 -12.93
C LEU A 266 -14.13 1.68 -13.81
N VAL A 267 -13.40 2.36 -14.69
CA VAL A 267 -12.56 1.73 -15.72
C VAL A 267 -11.09 2.11 -15.51
N GLY A 268 -10.23 1.11 -15.54
CA GLY A 268 -8.80 1.34 -15.45
C GLY A 268 -7.97 0.18 -15.95
N THR A 269 -6.66 0.29 -15.75
CA THR A 269 -5.71 -0.70 -16.21
C THR A 269 -5.69 -1.90 -15.26
N ILE A 270 -5.96 -3.08 -15.79
CA ILE A 270 -5.75 -4.37 -15.12
C ILE A 270 -4.33 -4.84 -15.44
N TYR A 271 -3.61 -5.30 -14.42
CA TYR A 271 -2.24 -5.78 -14.51
C TYR A 271 -2.23 -7.29 -14.27
N THR A 272 -2.19 -8.09 -15.35
CA THR A 272 -2.25 -9.56 -15.28
C THR A 272 -0.84 -10.15 -15.28
N LEU A 273 -0.44 -10.80 -14.19
CA LEU A 273 0.85 -11.48 -14.05
C LEU A 273 0.76 -12.87 -14.73
N LYS A 274 1.41 -13.03 -15.87
CA LYS A 274 1.26 -14.22 -16.73
C LYS A 274 1.91 -15.48 -16.16
N GLY A 275 2.90 -15.32 -15.29
CA GLY A 275 3.56 -16.44 -14.60
C GLY A 275 2.73 -17.07 -13.47
N GLU A 276 1.64 -16.38 -13.05
CA GLU A 276 0.82 -16.85 -11.93
C GLU A 276 -0.40 -17.64 -12.42
N GLU A 277 -0.86 -18.58 -11.59
CA GLU A 277 -2.04 -19.39 -11.91
C GLU A 277 -3.31 -18.55 -11.92
N SER A 278 -4.19 -18.85 -12.87
CA SER A 278 -5.54 -18.27 -12.93
C SER A 278 -6.35 -18.61 -11.69
N TRP A 279 -7.24 -17.70 -11.27
CA TRP A 279 -8.09 -17.86 -10.09
C TRP A 279 -7.34 -17.79 -8.76
N THR A 280 -6.09 -17.34 -8.79
CA THR A 280 -5.34 -17.00 -7.59
C THR A 280 -5.22 -15.49 -7.44
N PRO A 281 -5.14 -14.94 -6.23
CA PRO A 281 -4.94 -13.50 -6.04
C PRO A 281 -3.60 -12.99 -6.58
N LEU A 282 -2.67 -13.89 -6.92
CA LEU A 282 -1.38 -13.51 -7.47
C LEU A 282 -1.47 -13.13 -8.96
N ARG A 283 -2.54 -13.56 -9.66
CA ARG A 283 -2.73 -13.30 -11.09
C ARG A 283 -3.03 -11.84 -11.41
N ASP A 284 -3.75 -11.15 -10.54
CA ASP A 284 -4.02 -9.71 -10.63
C ASP A 284 -3.08 -8.91 -9.71
N GLY A 285 -2.38 -7.90 -10.26
CA GLY A 285 -1.39 -7.14 -9.50
C GLY A 285 -1.96 -6.44 -8.27
N ARG A 286 -3.22 -5.95 -8.31
CA ARG A 286 -3.86 -5.30 -7.14
C ARG A 286 -4.30 -6.32 -6.10
N GLU A 287 -4.79 -7.49 -6.52
CA GLU A 287 -5.12 -8.55 -5.58
C GLU A 287 -3.85 -9.09 -4.91
N PHE A 288 -2.75 -9.20 -5.65
CA PHE A 288 -1.45 -9.60 -5.09
C PHE A 288 -0.96 -8.56 -4.07
N ALA A 289 -0.96 -7.28 -4.42
CA ALA A 289 -0.64 -6.20 -3.47
C ALA A 289 -1.53 -6.26 -2.21
N SER A 290 -2.82 -6.55 -2.37
CA SER A 290 -3.77 -6.72 -1.26
C SER A 290 -3.44 -7.91 -0.37
N LEU A 291 -2.98 -9.03 -0.94
CA LEU A 291 -2.53 -10.20 -0.20
C LEU A 291 -1.29 -9.89 0.64
N LEU A 292 -0.29 -9.22 0.05
CA LEU A 292 0.93 -8.80 0.76
C LEU A 292 0.59 -7.83 1.91
N ASN A 293 -0.28 -6.85 1.66
CA ASN A 293 -0.78 -5.92 2.68
C ASN A 293 -1.50 -6.65 3.82
N ALA A 294 -2.31 -7.66 3.52
CA ALA A 294 -3.00 -8.44 4.55
C ALA A 294 -1.98 -9.21 5.42
N CYS A 295 -0.97 -9.84 4.81
CA CYS A 295 0.09 -10.53 5.54
C CYS A 295 0.84 -9.57 6.47
N ALA A 296 1.25 -8.40 5.97
CA ALA A 296 1.94 -7.37 6.75
C ALA A 296 1.10 -6.86 7.93
N ARG A 297 -0.15 -6.46 7.66
CA ARG A 297 -1.07 -5.90 8.68
C ARG A 297 -1.55 -6.92 9.71
N MET A 298 -1.53 -8.21 9.37
CA MET A 298 -1.82 -9.30 10.31
C MET A 298 -0.59 -9.77 11.07
N GLY A 299 0.57 -9.08 10.92
CA GLY A 299 1.82 -9.40 11.62
C GLY A 299 2.53 -10.64 11.10
N ARG A 300 2.28 -11.01 9.84
CA ARG A 300 2.85 -12.18 9.17
C ARG A 300 3.56 -11.83 7.85
N PRO A 301 4.43 -10.77 7.81
CA PRO A 301 5.08 -10.33 6.58
C PRO A 301 5.98 -11.41 5.95
N SER A 302 6.48 -12.36 6.76
CA SER A 302 7.26 -13.49 6.29
C SER A 302 6.52 -14.38 5.29
N LEU A 303 5.19 -14.48 5.37
CA LEU A 303 4.39 -15.19 4.38
C LEU A 303 4.43 -14.46 3.03
N GLY A 304 4.21 -13.14 3.03
CA GLY A 304 4.33 -12.31 1.84
C GLY A 304 5.73 -12.41 1.22
N LEU A 305 6.77 -12.36 2.06
CA LEU A 305 8.15 -12.52 1.61
C LEU A 305 8.39 -13.89 0.97
N GLY A 306 7.89 -14.99 1.58
CA GLY A 306 7.95 -16.34 1.03
C GLY A 306 7.29 -16.42 -0.35
N ILE A 307 6.10 -15.83 -0.51
CA ILE A 307 5.39 -15.74 -1.79
C ILE A 307 6.23 -14.96 -2.82
N CYS A 308 6.78 -13.81 -2.45
CA CYS A 308 7.66 -13.04 -3.33
C CYS A 308 8.95 -13.79 -3.69
N MET A 309 9.37 -14.75 -2.88
CA MET A 309 10.50 -15.65 -3.16
C MET A 309 10.12 -16.92 -3.93
N GLY A 310 8.85 -17.07 -4.30
CA GLY A 310 8.37 -18.15 -5.14
C GLY A 310 7.68 -19.31 -4.42
N ASP A 311 7.43 -19.22 -3.11
CA ASP A 311 6.64 -20.24 -2.40
C ASP A 311 5.15 -20.10 -2.81
N ARG A 312 4.63 -21.15 -3.45
CA ARG A 312 3.23 -21.25 -3.92
C ARG A 312 2.44 -22.31 -3.16
N ASP A 313 3.08 -23.00 -2.22
CA ASP A 313 2.50 -24.09 -1.44
C ASP A 313 2.05 -23.62 -0.05
N GLU A 314 2.89 -23.79 0.95
CA GLU A 314 2.53 -23.55 2.35
C GLU A 314 2.33 -22.05 2.65
N ALA A 315 3.26 -21.20 2.18
CA ALA A 315 3.13 -19.76 2.36
C ALA A 315 1.88 -19.21 1.68
N MET A 316 1.54 -19.70 0.47
CA MET A 316 0.34 -19.27 -0.25
C MET A 316 -0.94 -19.68 0.46
N LYS A 317 -1.01 -20.91 0.98
CA LYS A 317 -2.15 -21.39 1.75
C LYS A 317 -2.38 -20.53 2.99
N GLU A 318 -1.35 -20.35 3.81
CA GLU A 318 -1.44 -19.56 5.03
C GLU A 318 -1.71 -18.07 4.78
N ALA A 319 -1.16 -17.51 3.69
CA ALA A 319 -1.44 -16.13 3.28
C ALA A 319 -2.90 -15.95 2.85
N SER A 320 -3.49 -16.93 2.16
CA SER A 320 -4.91 -16.91 1.79
C SER A 320 -5.82 -16.92 3.02
N GLU A 321 -5.53 -17.77 3.99
CA GLU A 321 -6.25 -17.80 5.29
C GLU A 321 -6.08 -16.47 6.06
N THR A 322 -4.88 -15.88 6.00
CA THR A 322 -4.56 -14.58 6.60
C THR A 322 -5.36 -13.46 5.92
N LEU A 323 -5.46 -13.47 4.60
CA LEU A 323 -6.27 -12.51 3.83
C LEU A 323 -7.76 -12.59 4.20
N ASP A 324 -8.31 -13.79 4.35
CA ASP A 324 -9.70 -13.97 4.75
C ASP A 324 -9.94 -13.53 6.21
N GLY A 325 -8.99 -13.79 7.10
CA GLY A 325 -9.00 -13.27 8.46
C GLY A 325 -8.96 -11.75 8.53
N TYR A 326 -8.08 -11.14 7.71
CA TYR A 326 -7.95 -9.69 7.58
C TYR A 326 -9.26 -9.04 7.10
N ARG A 327 -9.88 -9.59 6.05
CA ARG A 327 -11.15 -9.12 5.50
C ARG A 327 -12.28 -9.18 6.53
N ARG A 328 -12.34 -10.26 7.31
CA ARG A 328 -13.32 -10.44 8.37
C ARG A 328 -13.13 -9.38 9.46
N LYS A 329 -11.90 -9.14 9.92
CA LYS A 329 -11.60 -8.08 10.90
C LYS A 329 -12.03 -6.70 10.42
N ILE A 330 -11.74 -6.35 9.15
CA ILE A 330 -12.20 -5.07 8.60
C ILE A 330 -13.74 -4.97 8.67
N GLY A 331 -14.45 -6.03 8.30
CA GLY A 331 -15.92 -6.06 8.40
C GLY A 331 -16.42 -5.85 9.84
N GLU A 332 -15.81 -6.55 10.80
CA GLU A 332 -16.14 -6.40 12.23
C GLU A 332 -15.88 -4.98 12.73
N TYR A 333 -14.76 -4.35 12.34
CA TYR A 333 -14.43 -2.97 12.71
C TYR A 333 -15.38 -1.94 12.10
N LEU A 334 -15.74 -2.10 10.83
CA LEU A 334 -16.73 -1.24 10.19
C LEU A 334 -18.11 -1.36 10.83
N ASP A 335 -18.52 -2.58 11.20
CA ASP A 335 -19.76 -2.82 11.93
C ASP A 335 -19.73 -2.21 13.31
N TRP A 336 -18.60 -2.26 14.02
CA TRP A 336 -18.42 -1.61 15.30
C TRP A 336 -18.58 -0.09 15.18
N VAL A 337 -17.91 0.54 14.18
CA VAL A 337 -18.05 1.98 13.94
C VAL A 337 -19.48 2.37 13.60
N ARG A 338 -20.22 1.57 12.81
CA ARG A 338 -21.61 1.86 12.42
C ARG A 338 -22.61 1.73 13.58
N LYS A 339 -22.33 0.87 14.55
CA LYS A 339 -23.23 0.59 15.69
C LYS A 339 -23.09 1.58 16.84
N GLY A 340 -22.04 2.38 16.88
CA GLY A 340 -21.75 3.32 17.95
C GLY A 340 -21.45 4.73 17.45
N ASP A 341 -21.43 5.66 18.39
CA ASP A 341 -21.15 7.08 18.14
C ASP A 341 -19.65 7.35 18.30
N HIS A 342 -18.83 6.58 17.52
CA HIS A 342 -17.38 6.58 17.65
C HIS A 342 -16.67 7.65 16.83
N ILE A 343 -17.38 8.24 15.86
CA ILE A 343 -16.86 9.32 15.02
C ILE A 343 -17.34 10.66 15.59
N GLN A 344 -16.39 11.54 15.85
CA GLN A 344 -16.69 12.91 16.28
C GLN A 344 -16.34 13.89 15.15
N GLU A 345 -17.24 14.80 14.87
CA GLU A 345 -17.00 15.89 13.93
C GLU A 345 -16.42 17.09 14.69
N ARG A 346 -15.23 17.54 14.28
CA ARG A 346 -14.60 18.79 14.69
C ARG A 346 -14.81 19.88 13.64
N GLU A 347 -14.21 21.01 13.83
CA GLU A 347 -14.40 22.15 12.92
C GLU A 347 -13.88 21.81 11.51
N ARG A 348 -12.71 21.20 11.39
CA ARG A 348 -12.03 20.92 10.12
C ARG A 348 -11.75 19.43 9.85
N ILE A 349 -11.88 18.58 10.85
CA ILE A 349 -11.59 17.14 10.73
C ILE A 349 -12.73 16.29 11.32
N TYR A 350 -12.80 15.03 10.85
CA TYR A 350 -13.45 13.95 11.60
C TYR A 350 -12.41 13.22 12.46
N THR A 351 -12.78 12.81 13.66
CA THR A 351 -11.92 12.01 14.52
C THR A 351 -12.56 10.67 14.84
N LEU A 352 -11.75 9.61 14.79
CA LEU A 352 -12.09 8.26 15.24
C LEU A 352 -11.10 7.84 16.31
N VAL A 353 -11.51 7.88 17.57
CA VAL A 353 -10.65 7.48 18.69
C VAL A 353 -11.02 6.08 19.13
N THR A 354 -10.04 5.16 19.12
CA THR A 354 -10.21 3.80 19.63
C THR A 354 -9.34 3.57 20.86
N HIS A 355 -9.80 2.69 21.75
CA HIS A 355 -9.10 2.35 22.99
C HIS A 355 -8.59 0.89 22.97
N GLY A 356 -8.28 0.38 21.77
CA GLY A 356 -7.87 -0.99 21.53
C GLY A 356 -8.93 -1.81 20.78
N ASP A 357 -10.09 -1.20 20.48
CA ASP A 357 -11.17 -1.84 19.72
C ASP A 357 -10.74 -2.15 18.28
N ILE A 358 -9.88 -1.32 17.70
CA ILE A 358 -9.31 -1.47 16.35
C ILE A 358 -7.79 -1.56 16.46
N ASP A 359 -7.22 -2.56 15.81
CA ASP A 359 -5.77 -2.78 15.73
C ASP A 359 -5.07 -1.61 15.02
N GLU A 360 -3.94 -1.11 15.59
CA GLU A 360 -3.15 0.00 15.05
C GLU A 360 -2.75 -0.20 13.58
N ARG A 361 -2.55 -1.47 13.18
CA ARG A 361 -2.14 -1.85 11.83
C ARG A 361 -3.26 -1.74 10.80
N ILE A 362 -4.52 -1.70 11.26
CA ILE A 362 -5.71 -1.70 10.40
C ILE A 362 -6.45 -0.35 10.47
N ILE A 363 -6.23 0.47 11.50
CA ILE A 363 -6.97 1.72 11.71
C ILE A 363 -6.94 2.65 10.48
N GLY A 364 -5.81 2.75 9.78
CA GLY A 364 -5.68 3.58 8.58
C GLY A 364 -6.51 3.08 7.40
N VAL A 365 -6.73 1.76 7.30
CA VAL A 365 -7.61 1.16 6.28
C VAL A 365 -9.07 1.44 6.62
N VAL A 366 -9.45 1.27 7.88
CA VAL A 366 -10.80 1.61 8.36
C VAL A 366 -11.10 3.07 8.08
N ALA A 367 -10.17 3.99 8.38
CA ALA A 367 -10.31 5.41 8.09
C ALA A 367 -10.50 5.67 6.58
N SER A 368 -9.71 5.01 5.71
CA SER A 368 -9.86 5.13 4.26
C SER A 368 -11.24 4.68 3.78
N ILE A 369 -11.71 3.53 4.27
CA ILE A 369 -13.03 2.99 3.89
C ILE A 369 -14.15 3.92 4.39
N LEU A 370 -14.08 4.43 5.62
CA LEU A 370 -15.08 5.35 6.16
C LEU A 370 -15.18 6.63 5.32
N LEU A 371 -14.05 7.17 4.88
CA LEU A 371 -14.00 8.34 4.03
C LEU A 371 -14.59 8.07 2.64
N SER A 372 -14.35 6.88 2.07
CA SER A 372 -14.79 6.53 0.71
C SER A 372 -16.22 6.01 0.63
N THR A 373 -16.83 5.56 1.72
CA THR A 373 -18.17 4.93 1.71
C THR A 373 -19.34 5.89 1.87
N GLY A 374 -19.12 7.21 1.85
CA GLY A 374 -20.19 8.20 2.03
C GLY A 374 -20.84 8.22 3.44
N ILE A 375 -20.30 7.44 4.39
CA ILE A 375 -20.69 7.50 5.81
C ILE A 375 -20.35 8.89 6.37
N LEU A 376 -19.21 9.43 5.94
CA LEU A 376 -18.78 10.79 6.25
C LEU A 376 -19.07 11.71 5.07
N LYS A 377 -19.42 12.96 5.35
CA LYS A 377 -19.48 13.98 4.30
C LYS A 377 -18.07 14.24 3.78
N HIS A 378 -17.87 14.23 2.46
CA HIS A 378 -16.55 14.27 1.81
C HIS A 378 -15.82 15.61 1.83
N HIS A 379 -16.10 16.49 2.81
CA HIS A 379 -15.53 17.84 2.89
C HIS A 379 -14.48 18.01 4.00
N LYS A 380 -14.24 16.99 4.82
CA LYS A 380 -13.23 17.00 5.89
C LYS A 380 -12.40 15.72 5.87
N PRO A 381 -11.10 15.81 6.15
CA PRO A 381 -10.28 14.60 6.34
C PRO A 381 -10.66 13.88 7.64
N ILE A 382 -10.35 12.59 7.71
CA ILE A 382 -10.50 11.78 8.92
C ILE A 382 -9.15 11.52 9.57
N VAL A 383 -9.08 11.71 10.88
CA VAL A 383 -7.92 11.41 11.74
C VAL A 383 -8.32 10.33 12.73
N ALA A 384 -7.79 9.13 12.54
CA ALA A 384 -8.08 7.98 13.37
C ALA A 384 -6.89 7.65 14.28
N SER A 385 -7.15 7.24 15.52
CA SER A 385 -6.12 6.89 16.50
C SER A 385 -6.39 5.53 17.15
N ALA A 386 -5.33 4.75 17.33
CA ALA A 386 -5.36 3.48 18.05
C ALA A 386 -4.15 3.38 18.99
N PRO A 387 -4.28 2.71 20.16
CA PRO A 387 -3.14 2.39 21.01
C PRO A 387 -2.08 1.60 20.23
N ALA A 388 -0.82 1.92 20.48
CA ALA A 388 0.35 1.24 19.93
C ALA A 388 1.24 0.73 21.07
N ASP A 389 2.36 0.08 20.72
CA ASP A 389 3.30 -0.44 21.71
C ASP A 389 3.96 0.70 22.52
N GLU A 390 4.44 0.39 23.73
CA GLU A 390 5.25 1.27 24.58
C GLU A 390 4.53 2.56 25.06
N GLY A 391 3.20 2.54 25.21
CA GLY A 391 2.40 3.70 25.66
C GLY A 391 2.23 4.79 24.62
N LEU A 392 2.53 4.47 23.36
CA LEU A 392 2.29 5.34 22.22
C LEU A 392 0.90 5.12 21.65
N ILE A 393 0.45 6.07 20.87
CA ILE A 393 -0.67 5.92 19.94
C ILE A 393 -0.19 6.09 18.51
N LYS A 394 -0.80 5.31 17.62
CA LYS A 394 -0.70 5.51 16.18
C LYS A 394 -1.83 6.41 15.72
N ILE A 395 -1.48 7.46 15.01
CA ILE A 395 -2.41 8.31 14.28
C ILE A 395 -2.37 7.91 12.80
N SER A 396 -3.55 7.88 12.17
CA SER A 396 -3.69 7.67 10.73
C SER A 396 -4.66 8.69 10.17
N ALA A 397 -4.18 9.61 9.34
CA ALA A 397 -4.98 10.62 8.67
C ALA A 397 -5.23 10.24 7.21
N ARG A 398 -6.46 10.51 6.73
CA ARG A 398 -6.87 10.25 5.34
C ARG A 398 -7.66 11.44 4.81
N ALA A 399 -7.38 11.79 3.55
CA ALA A 399 -8.07 12.84 2.79
C ALA A 399 -8.45 12.34 1.40
N THR A 400 -9.27 13.10 0.70
CA THR A 400 -9.62 12.84 -0.70
C THR A 400 -8.67 13.58 -1.63
N GLU A 401 -8.54 13.12 -2.88
CA GLU A 401 -7.81 13.83 -3.94
C GLU A 401 -8.34 15.27 -4.15
N ALA A 402 -9.64 15.49 -3.92
CA ALA A 402 -10.24 16.82 -4.03
C ALA A 402 -9.68 17.78 -2.95
N MET A 403 -9.48 17.29 -1.72
CA MET A 403 -8.90 18.09 -0.63
C MET A 403 -7.43 18.40 -0.93
N ALA A 404 -6.66 17.43 -1.45
CA ALA A 404 -5.27 17.66 -1.85
C ALA A 404 -5.17 18.71 -2.98
N LYS A 405 -6.04 18.64 -3.98
CA LYS A 405 -6.14 19.67 -5.04
C LYS A 405 -6.54 21.05 -4.51
N ALA A 406 -7.29 21.11 -3.39
CA ALA A 406 -7.63 22.35 -2.71
C ALA A 406 -6.49 22.91 -1.84
N GLY A 407 -5.36 22.21 -1.73
CA GLY A 407 -4.15 22.65 -1.03
C GLY A 407 -3.82 21.90 0.25
N LEU A 408 -4.58 20.84 0.62
CA LEU A 408 -4.29 20.03 1.79
C LEU A 408 -3.11 19.08 1.54
N ASP A 409 -2.11 19.14 2.43
CA ASP A 409 -1.01 18.16 2.52
C ASP A 409 -0.99 17.56 3.93
N LEU A 410 -1.55 16.34 4.04
CA LEU A 410 -1.58 15.63 5.33
C LEU A 410 -0.20 15.24 5.83
N GLY A 411 0.77 15.01 4.94
CA GLY A 411 2.16 14.71 5.32
C GLY A 411 2.78 15.87 6.11
N ASP A 412 2.65 17.09 5.58
CA ASP A 412 3.11 18.33 6.23
C ASP A 412 2.34 18.59 7.54
N VAL A 413 1.01 18.42 7.52
CA VAL A 413 0.18 18.57 8.73
C VAL A 413 0.63 17.62 9.84
N MET A 414 0.80 16.32 9.53
CA MET A 414 1.20 15.32 10.54
C MET A 414 2.61 15.58 11.07
N MET A 415 3.54 15.97 10.21
CA MET A 415 4.91 16.32 10.60
C MET A 415 4.91 17.51 11.58
N LYS A 416 4.29 18.62 11.21
CA LYS A 416 4.22 19.82 12.04
C LYS A 416 3.43 19.62 13.34
N ALA A 417 2.35 18.85 13.28
CA ALA A 417 1.53 18.57 14.47
C ALA A 417 2.25 17.68 15.48
N ALA A 418 3.13 16.77 15.04
CA ALA A 418 3.84 15.85 15.91
C ALA A 418 5.05 16.50 16.61
N GLU A 419 5.68 17.49 15.99
CA GLU A 419 6.91 18.14 16.47
C GLU A 419 6.83 18.64 17.93
N PRO A 420 5.76 19.34 18.39
CA PRO A 420 5.69 19.82 19.77
C PRO A 420 5.57 18.72 20.84
N PHE A 421 5.28 17.50 20.44
CA PHE A 421 5.02 16.37 21.35
C PHE A 421 6.11 15.30 21.31
N GLU A 422 7.30 15.65 20.78
CA GLU A 422 8.41 14.69 20.57
C GLU A 422 8.00 13.47 19.70
N GLY A 423 6.88 13.65 18.96
CA GLY A 423 6.35 12.65 18.04
C GLY A 423 7.02 12.71 16.68
N ARG A 424 6.84 11.65 15.88
CA ARG A 424 7.25 11.63 14.48
C ARG A 424 6.03 11.46 13.60
N GLY A 425 5.85 12.40 12.68
CA GLY A 425 4.75 12.41 11.71
C GLY A 425 5.28 12.57 10.30
N GLY A 426 4.45 12.16 9.31
CA GLY A 426 4.76 12.30 7.90
C GLY A 426 3.86 11.42 7.03
N GLY A 427 4.13 11.39 5.74
CA GLY A 427 3.36 10.64 4.75
C GLY A 427 3.17 11.45 3.47
N HIS A 428 2.08 11.14 2.76
CA HIS A 428 1.71 11.80 1.51
C HIS A 428 0.53 12.77 1.74
N ASP A 429 0.22 13.55 0.73
CA ASP A 429 -0.83 14.57 0.73
C ASP A 429 -2.23 14.06 1.17
N ILE A 430 -2.60 12.83 0.79
CA ILE A 430 -3.90 12.20 1.11
C ILE A 430 -3.84 11.11 2.18
N ALA A 431 -2.64 10.65 2.56
CA ALA A 431 -2.45 9.55 3.50
C ALA A 431 -1.19 9.76 4.32
N ALA A 432 -1.37 10.09 5.59
CA ALA A 432 -0.27 10.38 6.51
C ALA A 432 -0.53 9.77 7.88
N GLY A 433 0.48 9.77 8.74
CA GLY A 433 0.36 9.26 10.10
C GLY A 433 1.38 9.85 11.04
N ALA A 434 1.19 9.56 12.33
CA ALA A 434 2.14 9.93 13.37
C ALA A 434 2.14 8.90 14.51
N PHE A 435 3.21 8.90 15.29
CA PHE A 435 3.31 8.22 16.58
C PHE A 435 3.64 9.24 17.64
N LEU A 436 2.90 9.22 18.75
CA LEU A 436 3.12 10.13 19.88
C LEU A 436 2.61 9.49 21.18
N PRO A 437 3.01 10.01 22.37
CA PRO A 437 2.51 9.54 23.66
C PRO A 437 0.98 9.66 23.76
N GLU A 438 0.33 8.65 24.38
CA GLU A 438 -1.13 8.59 24.44
C GLU A 438 -1.76 9.78 25.15
N ASP A 439 -1.12 10.31 26.19
CA ASP A 439 -1.58 11.47 26.96
C ASP A 439 -1.59 12.80 26.16
N LYS A 440 -0.94 12.81 24.98
CA LYS A 440 -0.88 13.97 24.07
C LYS A 440 -1.92 13.93 22.95
N ARG A 441 -2.75 12.90 22.90
CA ARG A 441 -3.74 12.69 21.82
C ARG A 441 -4.61 13.91 21.58
N GLU A 442 -5.22 14.46 22.61
CA GLU A 442 -6.19 15.54 22.46
C GLU A 442 -5.53 16.83 21.96
N ASP A 443 -4.39 17.22 22.55
CA ASP A 443 -3.64 18.40 22.13
C ASP A 443 -3.15 18.28 20.69
N PHE A 444 -2.76 17.07 20.28
CA PHE A 444 -2.38 16.76 18.90
C PHE A 444 -3.58 16.93 17.95
N LEU A 445 -4.76 16.37 18.27
CA LEU A 445 -5.96 16.47 17.44
C LEU A 445 -6.43 17.93 17.28
N VAL A 446 -6.31 18.75 18.33
CA VAL A 446 -6.58 20.20 18.27
C VAL A 446 -5.59 20.88 17.32
N THR A 447 -4.32 20.51 17.39
CA THR A 447 -3.28 21.07 16.52
C THR A 447 -3.53 20.71 15.04
N VAL A 448 -3.90 19.45 14.77
CA VAL A 448 -4.23 18.98 13.41
C VAL A 448 -5.46 19.72 12.87
N ASP A 449 -6.51 19.87 13.67
CA ASP A 449 -7.75 20.58 13.27
C ASP A 449 -7.43 22.02 12.81
N ARG A 450 -6.60 22.74 13.56
CA ARG A 450 -6.13 24.10 13.22
C ARG A 450 -5.27 24.10 11.93
N LEU A 451 -4.28 23.21 11.83
CA LEU A 451 -3.37 23.18 10.67
C LEU A 451 -4.11 22.85 9.36
N VAL A 452 -5.11 21.96 9.41
CA VAL A 452 -5.99 21.67 8.27
C VAL A 452 -6.74 22.92 7.83
N GLY A 453 -7.29 23.70 8.78
CA GLY A 453 -7.94 24.97 8.47
C GLY A 453 -6.98 25.98 7.83
N GLU A 454 -5.76 26.12 8.36
CA GLU A 454 -4.74 27.02 7.82
C GLU A 454 -4.36 26.68 6.37
N GLN A 455 -4.25 25.39 6.01
CA GLN A 455 -3.92 24.96 4.64
C GLN A 455 -5.10 25.12 3.67
N LEU A 456 -6.33 24.93 4.13
CA LEU A 456 -7.52 25.06 3.28
C LEU A 456 -8.05 26.51 3.16
N GLY A 457 -7.46 27.45 3.90
CA GLY A 457 -7.72 28.89 3.75
C GLY A 457 -8.99 29.39 4.42
N ASP A 458 -9.40 28.75 5.50
CA ASP A 458 -10.57 29.10 6.32
C ASP A 458 -10.20 29.62 7.72
#